data_e764a2564cf51ca42872da22ff998146
#
_entry.id   e764a2564cf51ca42872da22ff998146
#
_cell.length_a   1.000
_cell.length_b   1.000
_cell.length_c   1.000
_cell.angle_alpha   90.00
_cell.angle_beta   90.00
_cell.angle_gamma   90.00
#
_symmetry.space_group_name_H-M   'P 1'
#
loop_
_entity.id
_entity.type
_entity.pdbx_description
1 polymer ?
#
loop_
_entity_poly.entity_id
_entity_poly.type
_entity_poly.pdbx_seq_one_letter_code
_entity_poly.pdbx_strand_id
1 'polypeptide(L)'
;MRQCRSRIEQLNGKGYFDWCMLDANPHMGGHFVWSYNDYARGSQDETMYSGVVDINRYPKFSYFMLQSMRDKAVSQPGLYEGPMVFIASYNASGDFASSTTDITVFSNCDEVRLYRNEKLIGTQTREERTPLFRSIVEKGGSPVFVFNAGEYETGTLKAEALVDGKIVATHSVSTPGKADRLVVDIKTDGIVPVADGSDMIPVYFKVCDKNGSLIYNSGQEIRIQVSGEGVLVGDTISRIGINPQKVEGGVGFAFVRTTKKAGKITVKATAEGLFAGEAEISTKPFEGKSLPDGKHALFTGKEEDNVVVKPSSWQKRILEKPRLKIASVQVGSSQDGYPASNIIDNDDHTWWIAGEDRLPQVVTLMLDCPTYVAASRILFQKDSSSYRHKVETSEDGKHWLTLYERECTGWEFKPM
;
A
#
# COMPACT_ATOMS: atom_id res chain seq x y z
N MET A 1 11.01 -6.32 -7.16
CA MET A 1 11.38 -7.60 -6.55
C MET A 1 10.73 -7.81 -5.18
N ARG A 2 10.82 -6.87 -4.21
CA ARG A 2 10.17 -7.00 -2.87
C ARG A 2 8.64 -7.19 -2.92
N GLN A 3 7.93 -6.50 -3.79
CA GLN A 3 6.47 -6.59 -3.89
C GLN A 3 6.00 -7.93 -4.50
N CYS A 4 6.72 -8.48 -5.45
CA CYS A 4 6.49 -9.85 -5.93
C CYS A 4 6.72 -10.85 -4.80
N ARG A 5 7.78 -10.65 -4.04
CA ARG A 5 8.15 -11.52 -2.91
C ARG A 5 7.08 -11.51 -1.81
N SER A 6 6.49 -10.35 -1.49
CA SER A 6 5.43 -10.28 -0.48
C SER A 6 4.09 -10.88 -0.93
N ARG A 7 3.81 -10.87 -2.23
CA ARG A 7 2.63 -11.58 -2.78
C ARG A 7 2.72 -13.09 -2.61
N ILE A 8 3.92 -13.60 -2.41
CA ILE A 8 4.29 -15.02 -2.36
C ILE A 8 4.61 -15.46 -0.94
N GLU A 9 5.36 -14.67 -0.17
CA GLU A 9 5.74 -14.98 1.21
C GLU A 9 4.51 -15.14 2.12
N GLN A 10 3.40 -14.46 1.82
CA GLN A 10 2.13 -14.67 2.52
C GLN A 10 1.50 -16.05 2.27
N LEU A 11 1.78 -16.69 1.13
CA LEU A 11 1.33 -18.05 0.84
C LEU A 11 2.21 -19.11 1.50
N ASN A 12 3.51 -18.87 1.52
CA ASN A 12 4.49 -19.79 2.09
C ASN A 12 4.66 -19.60 3.59
N GLY A 13 4.15 -18.48 4.16
CA GLY A 13 4.15 -18.22 5.58
C GLY A 13 3.03 -18.97 6.32
N LYS A 14 3.16 -19.05 7.64
CA LYS A 14 2.19 -19.69 8.54
C LYS A 14 0.77 -19.10 8.45
N GLY A 15 0.59 -17.93 7.80
CA GLY A 15 -0.63 -17.15 7.88
C GLY A 15 -1.87 -17.85 7.31
N TYR A 16 -1.80 -18.47 6.13
CA TYR A 16 -2.99 -19.12 5.55
C TYR A 16 -3.39 -20.42 6.28
N PHE A 17 -2.40 -21.09 6.85
CA PHE A 17 -2.61 -22.27 7.71
C PHE A 17 -3.38 -21.86 8.97
N ASP A 18 -2.97 -20.79 9.61
CA ASP A 18 -3.61 -20.27 10.81
C ASP A 18 -5.08 -19.87 10.54
N TRP A 19 -5.37 -19.32 9.37
CA TRP A 19 -6.73 -18.92 9.00
C TRP A 19 -7.67 -20.10 8.77
N CYS A 20 -7.18 -21.12 8.08
CA CYS A 20 -7.96 -22.34 7.90
C CYS A 20 -8.23 -23.02 9.25
N MET A 21 -7.27 -22.97 10.17
CA MET A 21 -7.41 -23.46 11.54
C MET A 21 -8.47 -22.71 12.34
N LEU A 22 -8.44 -21.38 12.27
CA LEU A 22 -9.39 -20.51 12.97
C LEU A 22 -10.80 -20.67 12.44
N ASP A 23 -10.96 -20.72 11.11
CA ASP A 23 -12.26 -20.88 10.46
C ASP A 23 -12.89 -22.26 10.69
N ALA A 24 -12.06 -23.29 10.88
CA ALA A 24 -12.52 -24.64 11.20
C ALA A 24 -12.90 -24.84 12.67
N ASN A 25 -12.58 -23.91 13.54
CA ASN A 25 -12.85 -24.05 14.99
C ASN A 25 -14.25 -23.52 15.35
N PRO A 26 -15.21 -24.38 15.76
CA PRO A 26 -16.57 -23.95 16.07
C PRO A 26 -16.69 -23.04 17.30
N HIS A 27 -15.63 -22.93 18.10
CA HIS A 27 -15.59 -22.08 19.28
C HIS A 27 -15.03 -20.68 18.99
N MET A 28 -14.57 -20.43 17.77
CA MET A 28 -14.07 -19.11 17.34
C MET A 28 -15.21 -18.27 16.78
N GLY A 29 -15.47 -17.11 17.37
CA GLY A 29 -16.47 -16.15 16.91
C GLY A 29 -16.04 -15.36 15.67
N GLY A 30 -14.83 -15.56 15.19
CA GLY A 30 -14.22 -14.86 14.06
C GLY A 30 -12.77 -14.49 14.33
N HIS A 31 -12.14 -13.88 13.33
CA HIS A 31 -10.76 -13.40 13.42
C HIS A 31 -10.55 -12.13 12.61
N PHE A 32 -9.53 -11.37 12.96
CA PHE A 32 -9.10 -10.19 12.24
C PHE A 32 -7.70 -10.38 11.71
N VAL A 33 -7.50 -10.00 10.45
CA VAL A 33 -6.20 -10.07 9.79
C VAL A 33 -5.56 -8.69 9.81
N TRP A 34 -4.33 -8.61 10.24
CA TRP A 34 -3.51 -7.43 10.08
C TRP A 34 -2.60 -7.64 8.86
N SER A 35 -2.87 -6.99 7.74
CA SER A 35 -3.86 -5.94 7.50
C SER A 35 -4.53 -6.13 6.13
N TYR A 36 -5.53 -5.29 5.80
CA TYR A 36 -6.15 -5.33 4.47
C TYR A 36 -5.15 -4.96 3.37
N ASN A 37 -4.42 -3.86 3.52
CA ASN A 37 -3.43 -3.43 2.55
C ASN A 37 -2.04 -3.25 3.17
N ASP A 38 -1.02 -3.30 2.32
CA ASP A 38 0.32 -2.85 2.69
C ASP A 38 0.29 -1.39 3.10
N TYR A 39 1.18 -0.99 4.00
CA TYR A 39 1.21 0.36 4.53
C TYR A 39 2.65 0.82 4.79
N ALA A 40 2.87 2.12 4.71
CA ALA A 40 4.14 2.72 5.11
C ALA A 40 4.24 2.78 6.64
N ARG A 41 5.40 2.46 7.20
CA ARG A 41 5.66 2.49 8.63
C ARG A 41 6.61 3.62 8.98
N GLY A 42 6.07 4.66 9.65
CA GLY A 42 6.86 5.76 10.17
C GLY A 42 7.53 6.62 9.11
N SER A 43 8.55 7.35 9.51
CA SER A 43 9.37 8.23 8.66
C SER A 43 10.35 7.48 7.75
N GLN A 44 10.48 6.18 7.93
CA GLN A 44 11.34 5.35 7.09
C GLN A 44 10.55 4.91 5.86
N ASP A 45 11.20 4.96 4.72
CA ASP A 45 10.70 4.53 3.39
C ASP A 45 10.40 3.01 3.34
N GLU A 46 10.02 2.46 4.47
CA GLU A 46 9.81 1.03 4.65
C GLU A 46 8.34 0.68 4.51
N THR A 47 8.04 -0.12 3.50
CA THR A 47 6.69 -0.66 3.32
C THR A 47 6.56 -1.98 4.09
N MET A 48 5.54 -2.05 4.95
CA MET A 48 5.14 -3.29 5.62
C MET A 48 4.23 -4.08 4.67
N TYR A 49 4.69 -5.27 4.29
CA TYR A 49 4.04 -6.13 3.29
C TYR A 49 3.05 -7.14 3.89
N SER A 50 2.36 -6.77 4.95
CA SER A 50 1.40 -7.65 5.65
C SER A 50 -0.02 -7.62 5.07
N GLY A 51 -0.27 -6.75 4.09
CA GLY A 51 -1.60 -6.63 3.46
C GLY A 51 -1.98 -7.82 2.58
N VAL A 52 -3.26 -8.14 2.50
CA VAL A 52 -3.80 -9.09 1.50
C VAL A 52 -3.86 -8.48 0.09
N VAL A 53 -3.88 -7.16 0.02
CA VAL A 53 -3.62 -6.38 -1.20
C VAL A 53 -2.38 -5.52 -0.99
N ASP A 54 -1.76 -5.07 -2.07
CA ASP A 54 -0.59 -4.17 -1.96
C ASP A 54 -1.00 -2.73 -1.57
N ILE A 55 -0.01 -1.84 -1.46
CA ILE A 55 -0.25 -0.43 -1.11
C ILE A 55 -1.17 0.29 -2.11
N ASN A 56 -1.19 -0.17 -3.34
CA ASN A 56 -2.02 0.34 -4.44
C ASN A 56 -3.36 -0.41 -4.57
N ARG A 57 -3.71 -1.27 -3.59
CA ARG A 57 -4.91 -2.12 -3.60
C ARG A 57 -4.91 -3.21 -4.68
N TYR A 58 -3.76 -3.48 -5.32
CA TYR A 58 -3.66 -4.59 -6.27
C TYR A 58 -3.68 -5.92 -5.51
N PRO A 59 -4.53 -6.89 -5.90
CA PRO A 59 -4.68 -8.13 -5.18
C PRO A 59 -3.41 -8.97 -5.16
N LYS A 60 -3.04 -9.49 -4.00
CA LYS A 60 -2.02 -10.53 -3.84
C LYS A 60 -2.68 -11.93 -3.92
N PHE A 61 -1.88 -12.98 -3.92
CA PHE A 61 -2.43 -14.33 -3.95
C PHE A 61 -3.29 -14.63 -2.71
N SER A 62 -2.92 -14.09 -1.55
CA SER A 62 -3.72 -14.18 -0.32
C SER A 62 -5.13 -13.59 -0.43
N TYR A 63 -5.34 -12.57 -1.27
CA TYR A 63 -6.67 -12.03 -1.56
C TYR A 63 -7.57 -13.10 -2.19
N PHE A 64 -7.07 -13.80 -3.19
CA PHE A 64 -7.83 -14.87 -3.88
C PHE A 64 -8.04 -16.10 -3.00
N MET A 65 -7.11 -16.37 -2.07
CA MET A 65 -7.32 -17.41 -1.05
C MET A 65 -8.51 -17.06 -0.16
N LEU A 66 -8.57 -15.83 0.38
CA LEU A 66 -9.71 -15.37 1.18
C LEU A 66 -11.01 -15.35 0.38
N GLN A 67 -10.95 -14.94 -0.89
CA GLN A 67 -12.11 -14.96 -1.78
C GLN A 67 -12.63 -16.39 -1.95
N SER A 68 -11.77 -17.39 -2.01
CA SER A 68 -12.16 -18.80 -2.14
C SER A 68 -12.72 -19.44 -0.87
N MET A 69 -12.67 -18.73 0.27
CA MET A 69 -13.32 -19.17 1.52
C MET A 69 -14.82 -18.86 1.53
N ARG A 70 -15.32 -18.08 0.59
CA ARG A 70 -16.75 -17.72 0.49
C ARG A 70 -17.57 -18.90 0.01
N ASP A 71 -18.84 -18.91 0.41
CA ASP A 71 -19.81 -19.84 -0.17
C ASP A 71 -19.97 -19.54 -1.68
N LYS A 72 -19.89 -20.59 -2.49
CA LYS A 72 -20.07 -20.52 -3.95
C LYS A 72 -21.46 -20.04 -4.39
N ALA A 73 -22.45 -20.10 -3.50
CA ALA A 73 -23.78 -19.56 -3.76
C ALA A 73 -23.86 -18.03 -3.58
N VAL A 74 -22.86 -17.41 -2.94
CA VAL A 74 -22.84 -15.98 -2.71
C VAL A 74 -22.22 -15.25 -3.89
N SER A 75 -22.99 -14.36 -4.51
CA SER A 75 -22.53 -13.49 -5.61
C SER A 75 -22.88 -12.04 -5.29
N GLN A 76 -21.97 -11.14 -5.59
CA GLN A 76 -22.19 -9.70 -5.53
C GLN A 76 -21.70 -9.08 -6.84
N PRO A 77 -22.61 -8.61 -7.71
CA PRO A 77 -22.26 -8.05 -9.01
C PRO A 77 -21.19 -6.94 -8.90
N GLY A 78 -20.20 -7.00 -9.78
CA GLY A 78 -19.08 -6.07 -9.81
C GLY A 78 -17.96 -6.33 -8.82
N LEU A 79 -18.15 -7.21 -7.82
CA LEU A 79 -17.13 -7.55 -6.84
C LEU A 79 -16.67 -9.01 -6.95
N TYR A 80 -17.59 -9.94 -7.01
CA TYR A 80 -17.30 -11.37 -7.18
C TYR A 80 -18.56 -12.12 -7.64
N GLU A 81 -18.32 -13.19 -8.39
CA GLU A 81 -19.39 -14.04 -8.90
C GLU A 81 -19.19 -15.46 -8.35
N GLY A 82 -20.07 -15.87 -7.43
CA GLY A 82 -20.24 -17.21 -6.93
C GLY A 82 -19.03 -18.16 -6.98
N PRO A 83 -19.05 -19.16 -7.88
CA PRO A 83 -17.95 -20.10 -8.04
C PRO A 83 -16.68 -19.44 -8.57
N MET A 84 -15.51 -19.82 -8.00
CA MET A 84 -14.22 -19.30 -8.43
C MET A 84 -13.13 -20.36 -8.43
N VAL A 85 -12.11 -20.11 -9.24
CA VAL A 85 -10.84 -20.85 -9.23
C VAL A 85 -9.71 -19.89 -9.57
N PHE A 86 -8.56 -20.01 -8.89
CA PHE A 86 -7.40 -19.16 -9.08
C PHE A 86 -6.09 -19.95 -8.93
N ILE A 87 -5.22 -19.92 -9.94
CA ILE A 87 -3.89 -20.51 -9.89
C ILE A 87 -2.94 -19.50 -9.22
N ALA A 88 -2.39 -19.86 -8.07
CA ALA A 88 -1.45 -19.04 -7.32
C ALA A 88 -0.01 -19.24 -7.82
N SER A 89 0.23 -18.91 -9.08
CA SER A 89 1.53 -19.00 -9.74
C SER A 89 1.62 -17.97 -10.86
N TYR A 90 2.81 -17.48 -11.14
CA TYR A 90 3.11 -16.69 -12.35
C TYR A 90 3.51 -17.58 -13.53
N ASN A 91 3.60 -18.90 -13.30
CA ASN A 91 4.04 -19.89 -14.30
C ASN A 91 5.35 -19.48 -14.99
N ALA A 92 6.34 -19.12 -14.20
CA ALA A 92 7.63 -18.63 -14.69
C ALA A 92 8.79 -19.33 -13.96
N SER A 93 9.91 -19.52 -14.64
CA SER A 93 11.12 -20.05 -14.03
C SER A 93 11.60 -19.12 -12.91
N GLY A 94 11.88 -19.67 -11.73
CA GLY A 94 12.24 -18.90 -10.54
C GLY A 94 11.07 -18.15 -9.92
N ASP A 95 9.85 -18.51 -10.28
CA ASP A 95 8.63 -18.07 -9.59
C ASP A 95 8.64 -18.56 -8.15
N PHE A 96 8.62 -17.61 -7.22
CA PHE A 96 8.63 -17.93 -5.79
C PHE A 96 7.26 -18.39 -5.26
N ALA A 97 6.20 -18.27 -6.06
CA ALA A 97 4.84 -18.65 -5.67
C ALA A 97 4.60 -20.15 -5.70
N SER A 98 5.35 -20.85 -6.52
CA SER A 98 5.31 -22.30 -6.57
C SER A 98 6.61 -22.87 -6.03
N SER A 99 6.54 -23.97 -5.29
CA SER A 99 7.70 -24.83 -5.17
C SER A 99 8.08 -25.29 -6.57
N THR A 100 9.28 -25.79 -6.76
CA THR A 100 9.74 -26.27 -8.08
C THR A 100 8.83 -27.33 -8.68
N THR A 101 7.99 -27.97 -7.89
CA THR A 101 7.14 -29.12 -8.27
C THR A 101 5.66 -28.91 -8.00
N ASP A 102 5.28 -28.06 -7.05
CA ASP A 102 3.89 -27.97 -6.60
C ASP A 102 3.22 -26.67 -7.06
N ILE A 103 2.02 -26.79 -7.61
CA ILE A 103 1.17 -25.67 -8.01
C ILE A 103 -0.01 -25.58 -7.05
N THR A 104 -0.17 -24.42 -6.41
CA THR A 104 -1.29 -24.14 -5.53
C THR A 104 -2.43 -23.51 -6.32
N VAL A 105 -3.65 -24.02 -6.11
CA VAL A 105 -4.87 -23.50 -6.71
C VAL A 105 -5.88 -23.22 -5.60
N PHE A 106 -6.54 -22.08 -5.64
CA PHE A 106 -7.63 -21.71 -4.73
C PHE A 106 -8.97 -21.89 -5.42
N SER A 107 -9.95 -22.50 -4.74
CA SER A 107 -11.31 -22.62 -5.25
C SER A 107 -12.32 -22.86 -4.13
N ASN A 108 -13.51 -22.28 -4.27
CA ASN A 108 -14.67 -22.57 -3.42
C ASN A 108 -15.56 -23.70 -3.98
N CYS A 109 -15.16 -24.35 -5.07
CA CYS A 109 -15.89 -25.43 -5.73
C CYS A 109 -15.52 -26.81 -5.18
N ASP A 110 -16.25 -27.83 -5.59
CA ASP A 110 -16.15 -29.17 -5.02
C ASP A 110 -14.97 -29.98 -5.60
N GLU A 111 -14.66 -29.74 -6.87
CA GLU A 111 -13.58 -30.42 -7.60
C GLU A 111 -12.77 -29.38 -8.40
N VAL A 112 -11.46 -29.60 -8.48
CA VAL A 112 -10.54 -28.84 -9.33
C VAL A 112 -9.73 -29.79 -10.20
N ARG A 113 -9.64 -29.47 -11.49
CA ARG A 113 -8.74 -30.10 -12.46
C ARG A 113 -7.66 -29.10 -12.86
N LEU A 114 -6.42 -29.55 -12.83
CA LEU A 114 -5.27 -28.73 -13.28
C LEU A 114 -4.65 -29.36 -14.54
N TYR A 115 -4.41 -28.52 -15.53
CA TYR A 115 -3.79 -28.90 -16.80
C TYR A 115 -2.52 -28.09 -17.02
N ARG A 116 -1.53 -28.67 -17.71
CA ARG A 116 -0.39 -27.98 -18.30
C ARG A 116 -0.35 -28.33 -19.79
N ASN A 117 -0.35 -27.30 -20.64
CA ASN A 117 -0.33 -27.46 -22.10
C ASN A 117 -1.40 -28.50 -22.58
N GLU A 118 -2.65 -28.32 -22.12
CA GLU A 118 -3.82 -29.20 -22.37
C GLU A 118 -3.71 -30.60 -21.78
N LYS A 119 -2.58 -30.98 -21.18
CA LYS A 119 -2.40 -32.29 -20.53
C LYS A 119 -2.85 -32.18 -19.06
N LEU A 120 -3.75 -33.08 -18.65
CA LEU A 120 -4.20 -33.19 -17.28
C LEU A 120 -3.03 -33.55 -16.34
N ILE A 121 -2.76 -32.70 -15.35
CA ILE A 121 -1.83 -32.96 -14.25
C ILE A 121 -2.51 -33.79 -13.19
N GLY A 122 -3.75 -33.42 -12.82
CA GLY A 122 -4.51 -34.14 -11.80
C GLY A 122 -5.90 -33.53 -11.58
N THR A 123 -6.70 -34.29 -10.85
CA THR A 123 -8.01 -33.91 -10.34
C THR A 123 -7.99 -34.08 -8.83
N GLN A 124 -8.50 -33.06 -8.11
CA GLN A 124 -8.66 -33.14 -6.66
C GLN A 124 -10.07 -32.72 -6.27
N THR A 125 -10.68 -33.46 -5.37
CA THR A 125 -11.93 -33.09 -4.72
C THR A 125 -11.65 -32.42 -3.37
N ARG A 126 -12.63 -31.73 -2.83
CA ARG A 126 -12.54 -31.14 -1.49
C ARG A 126 -12.25 -32.19 -0.41
N GLU A 127 -12.67 -33.40 -0.57
CA GLU A 127 -12.52 -34.51 0.38
C GLU A 127 -11.14 -35.18 0.31
N GLU A 128 -10.47 -35.14 -0.86
CA GLU A 128 -9.19 -35.83 -1.13
C GLU A 128 -7.94 -35.02 -0.83
N ARG A 129 -8.06 -33.96 -0.08
CA ARG A 129 -7.00 -32.98 0.14
C ARG A 129 -5.77 -33.54 0.81
N THR A 130 -4.65 -32.86 0.51
CA THR A 130 -3.35 -33.15 1.11
C THR A 130 -3.45 -33.39 2.62
N PRO A 131 -2.76 -34.40 3.16
CA PRO A 131 -2.82 -34.79 4.57
C PRO A 131 -2.59 -33.65 5.57
N LEU A 132 -1.86 -32.62 5.15
CA LEU A 132 -1.58 -31.43 5.97
C LEU A 132 -2.85 -30.69 6.40
N PHE A 133 -3.89 -30.74 5.57
CA PHE A 133 -5.16 -30.04 5.82
C PHE A 133 -6.28 -30.96 6.32
N ARG A 134 -6.15 -32.29 6.15
CA ARG A 134 -7.16 -33.27 6.61
C ARG A 134 -7.37 -33.26 8.12
N SER A 135 -6.31 -33.03 8.88
CA SER A 135 -6.39 -33.06 10.34
C SER A 135 -7.04 -31.80 10.95
N ILE A 136 -7.25 -30.77 10.13
CA ILE A 136 -7.64 -29.44 10.62
C ILE A 136 -9.08 -29.11 10.23
N VAL A 137 -9.60 -29.72 9.18
CA VAL A 137 -10.86 -29.32 8.55
C VAL A 137 -11.80 -30.51 8.39
N GLU A 138 -12.42 -30.95 9.47
CA GLU A 138 -13.43 -32.02 9.43
C GLU A 138 -14.76 -31.59 8.80
N LYS A 139 -15.02 -30.29 8.65
CA LYS A 139 -16.27 -29.79 8.05
C LYS A 139 -16.01 -28.60 7.12
N GLY A 140 -16.32 -28.78 5.85
CA GLY A 140 -16.30 -27.72 4.83
C GLY A 140 -15.04 -27.59 4.01
N GLY A 141 -13.98 -28.17 4.42
CA GLY A 141 -12.74 -28.32 3.69
C GLY A 141 -12.05 -27.03 3.23
N SER A 142 -10.69 -26.97 3.32
CA SER A 142 -9.85 -25.84 2.87
C SER A 142 -10.14 -25.48 1.40
N PRO A 143 -10.10 -24.23 0.98
CA PRO A 143 -10.21 -23.81 -0.42
C PRO A 143 -8.90 -24.01 -1.20
N VAL A 144 -7.90 -24.63 -0.61
CA VAL A 144 -6.54 -24.77 -1.16
C VAL A 144 -6.34 -26.17 -1.72
N PHE A 145 -5.97 -26.26 -2.99
CA PHE A 145 -5.63 -27.47 -3.71
C PHE A 145 -4.16 -27.38 -4.10
N VAL A 146 -3.39 -28.45 -3.84
CA VAL A 146 -1.96 -28.49 -4.17
C VAL A 146 -1.70 -29.66 -5.12
N PHE A 147 -1.24 -29.35 -6.32
CA PHE A 147 -0.95 -30.33 -7.35
C PHE A 147 0.55 -30.49 -7.53
N ASN A 148 1.05 -31.72 -7.46
CA ASN A 148 2.41 -31.98 -7.91
C ASN A 148 2.44 -31.97 -9.45
N ALA A 149 3.01 -30.91 -9.98
CA ALA A 149 3.06 -30.67 -11.42
C ALA A 149 4.40 -31.11 -12.05
N GLY A 150 5.31 -31.72 -11.28
CA GLY A 150 6.64 -32.06 -11.72
C GLY A 150 7.54 -30.84 -11.93
N GLU A 151 8.63 -31.01 -12.65
CA GLU A 151 9.53 -29.92 -12.98
C GLU A 151 8.84 -28.82 -13.80
N TYR A 152 9.38 -27.60 -13.69
CA TYR A 152 8.87 -26.46 -14.45
C TYR A 152 9.01 -26.69 -15.96
N GLU A 153 7.91 -26.47 -16.66
CA GLU A 153 7.86 -26.42 -18.12
C GLU A 153 7.17 -25.14 -18.58
N THR A 154 7.67 -24.56 -19.68
CA THR A 154 7.02 -23.42 -20.33
C THR A 154 5.66 -23.81 -20.91
N GLY A 155 4.74 -22.85 -20.93
CA GLY A 155 3.43 -23.05 -21.51
C GLY A 155 2.30 -22.47 -20.67
N THR A 156 1.13 -23.09 -20.71
CA THR A 156 -0.07 -22.61 -20.02
C THR A 156 -0.53 -23.59 -18.97
N LEU A 157 -0.68 -23.12 -17.74
CA LEU A 157 -1.44 -23.77 -16.69
C LEU A 157 -2.91 -23.35 -16.83
N LYS A 158 -3.83 -24.30 -16.78
CA LYS A 158 -5.28 -24.06 -16.77
C LYS A 158 -5.91 -24.84 -15.63
N ALA A 159 -6.67 -24.16 -14.80
CA ALA A 159 -7.48 -24.78 -13.76
C ALA A 159 -8.97 -24.67 -14.13
N GLU A 160 -9.68 -25.76 -13.93
CA GLU A 160 -11.14 -25.86 -14.07
C GLU A 160 -11.73 -26.24 -12.72
N ALA A 161 -12.71 -25.47 -12.25
CA ALA A 161 -13.48 -25.80 -11.06
C ALA A 161 -14.84 -26.34 -11.42
N LEU A 162 -15.25 -27.38 -10.73
CA LEU A 162 -16.48 -28.08 -11.00
C LEU A 162 -17.40 -28.11 -9.78
N VAL A 163 -18.69 -28.03 -10.08
CA VAL A 163 -19.81 -28.28 -9.15
C VAL A 163 -20.74 -29.27 -9.82
N ASP A 164 -21.10 -30.37 -9.15
CA ASP A 164 -21.91 -31.45 -9.69
C ASP A 164 -21.41 -31.95 -11.07
N GLY A 165 -20.11 -32.09 -11.23
CA GLY A 165 -19.46 -32.55 -12.46
C GLY A 165 -19.46 -31.55 -13.63
N LYS A 166 -19.98 -30.33 -13.46
CA LYS A 166 -20.03 -29.29 -14.48
C LYS A 166 -18.96 -28.24 -14.20
N ILE A 167 -18.22 -27.82 -15.24
CA ILE A 167 -17.26 -26.72 -15.15
C ILE A 167 -18.03 -25.42 -14.93
N VAL A 168 -17.75 -24.73 -13.83
CA VAL A 168 -18.41 -23.47 -13.44
C VAL A 168 -17.46 -22.29 -13.39
N ALA A 169 -16.15 -22.52 -13.30
CA ALA A 169 -15.13 -21.49 -13.35
C ALA A 169 -13.84 -22.01 -13.96
N THR A 170 -13.09 -21.13 -14.62
CA THR A 170 -11.76 -21.44 -15.20
C THR A 170 -10.79 -20.30 -14.93
N HIS A 171 -9.51 -20.64 -14.75
CA HIS A 171 -8.42 -19.67 -14.68
C HIS A 171 -7.21 -20.22 -15.42
N SER A 172 -6.53 -19.36 -16.16
CA SER A 172 -5.34 -19.75 -16.91
C SER A 172 -4.19 -18.77 -16.68
N VAL A 173 -2.98 -19.33 -16.58
CA VAL A 173 -1.73 -18.55 -16.44
C VAL A 173 -0.72 -19.11 -17.42
N SER A 174 -0.26 -18.26 -18.34
CA SER A 174 0.76 -18.64 -19.31
C SER A 174 2.14 -18.16 -18.87
N THR A 175 3.17 -18.92 -19.21
CA THR A 175 4.55 -18.45 -19.08
C THR A 175 4.72 -17.12 -19.79
N PRO A 176 5.12 -16.05 -19.09
CA PRO A 176 5.27 -14.76 -19.74
C PRO A 176 6.44 -14.77 -20.73
N GLY A 177 6.19 -14.18 -21.88
CA GLY A 177 7.21 -13.95 -22.89
C GLY A 177 8.07 -12.72 -22.59
N LYS A 178 8.63 -12.13 -23.65
CA LYS A 178 9.35 -10.85 -23.54
C LYS A 178 8.35 -9.70 -23.37
N ALA A 179 8.70 -8.70 -22.56
CA ALA A 179 7.93 -7.47 -22.42
C ALA A 179 7.70 -6.81 -23.77
N ASP A 180 6.47 -6.44 -24.11
CA ASP A 180 6.04 -5.95 -25.40
C ASP A 180 5.21 -4.67 -25.30
N ARG A 181 4.26 -4.61 -24.37
CA ARG A 181 3.29 -3.52 -24.28
C ARG A 181 2.88 -3.17 -22.88
N LEU A 182 2.29 -1.97 -22.75
CA LEU A 182 1.54 -1.56 -21.59
C LEU A 182 0.05 -1.84 -21.78
N VAL A 183 -0.61 -2.31 -20.73
CA VAL A 183 -2.08 -2.44 -20.65
C VAL A 183 -2.56 -1.50 -19.56
N VAL A 184 -3.50 -0.62 -19.91
CA VAL A 184 -4.17 0.29 -18.97
C VAL A 184 -5.49 -0.35 -18.52
N ASP A 185 -5.66 -0.51 -17.23
CA ASP A 185 -6.82 -1.19 -16.62
C ASP A 185 -7.51 -0.22 -15.64
N ILE A 186 -8.63 0.35 -16.07
CA ILE A 186 -9.44 1.28 -15.26
C ILE A 186 -10.41 0.45 -14.40
N LYS A 187 -10.29 0.59 -13.09
CA LYS A 187 -11.10 -0.17 -12.12
C LYS A 187 -12.24 0.67 -11.55
N THR A 188 -13.45 0.37 -11.96
CA THR A 188 -14.67 0.99 -11.43
C THR A 188 -15.66 0.00 -10.86
N ASP A 189 -15.37 -1.29 -11.00
CA ASP A 189 -16.23 -2.39 -10.53
C ASP A 189 -17.69 -2.23 -10.97
N GLY A 190 -17.88 -1.75 -12.21
CA GLY A 190 -19.20 -1.49 -12.82
C GLY A 190 -19.86 -0.16 -12.40
N ILE A 191 -19.23 0.62 -11.54
CA ILE A 191 -19.73 1.94 -11.13
C ILE A 191 -19.34 2.98 -12.19
N VAL A 192 -20.30 3.75 -12.64
CA VAL A 192 -20.06 4.91 -13.53
C VAL A 192 -19.63 6.09 -12.67
N PRO A 193 -18.40 6.64 -12.85
CA PRO A 193 -17.92 7.76 -12.05
C PRO A 193 -18.79 9.01 -12.26
N VAL A 194 -18.91 9.82 -11.22
CA VAL A 194 -19.68 11.04 -11.20
C VAL A 194 -18.76 12.25 -11.39
N ALA A 195 -19.17 13.19 -12.22
CA ALA A 195 -18.45 14.44 -12.44
C ALA A 195 -18.73 15.47 -11.33
N ASP A 196 -18.37 15.14 -10.10
CA ASP A 196 -18.52 16.01 -8.93
C ASP A 196 -17.23 16.73 -8.52
N GLY A 197 -16.12 16.40 -9.19
CA GLY A 197 -14.78 16.91 -8.89
C GLY A 197 -14.08 16.19 -7.73
N SER A 198 -14.65 15.08 -7.22
CA SER A 198 -14.11 14.33 -6.08
C SER A 198 -14.00 12.83 -6.32
N ASP A 199 -14.76 12.26 -7.24
CA ASP A 199 -14.68 10.83 -7.55
C ASP A 199 -13.26 10.44 -8.02
N MET A 200 -12.72 9.41 -7.37
CA MET A 200 -11.37 8.91 -7.59
C MET A 200 -11.42 7.58 -8.32
N ILE A 201 -10.85 7.52 -9.49
CA ILE A 201 -10.83 6.34 -10.37
C ILE A 201 -9.46 5.66 -10.24
N PRO A 202 -9.38 4.44 -9.70
CA PRO A 202 -8.14 3.66 -9.69
C PRO A 202 -7.77 3.19 -11.09
N VAL A 203 -6.52 3.38 -11.48
CA VAL A 203 -6.00 2.94 -12.78
C VAL A 203 -4.71 2.16 -12.58
N TYR A 204 -4.67 0.95 -13.09
CA TYR A 204 -3.49 0.09 -13.10
C TYR A 204 -2.83 0.07 -14.46
N PHE A 205 -1.51 0.05 -14.45
CA PHE A 205 -0.67 -0.01 -15.64
C PHE A 205 0.15 -1.29 -15.58
N LYS A 206 -0.08 -2.21 -16.49
CA LYS A 206 0.55 -3.54 -16.50
C LYS A 206 1.55 -3.64 -17.63
N VAL A 207 2.77 -4.08 -17.34
CA VAL A 207 3.74 -4.47 -18.35
C VAL A 207 3.43 -5.90 -18.77
N CYS A 208 3.09 -6.10 -20.02
CA CYS A 208 2.66 -7.39 -20.55
C CYS A 208 3.52 -7.81 -21.74
N ASP A 209 3.51 -9.11 -22.01
CA ASP A 209 3.99 -9.64 -23.29
C ASP A 209 2.95 -9.42 -24.40
N LYS A 210 3.27 -9.86 -25.62
CA LYS A 210 2.38 -9.78 -26.79
C LYS A 210 1.04 -10.49 -26.62
N ASN A 211 0.96 -11.48 -25.71
CA ASN A 211 -0.23 -12.26 -25.43
C ASN A 211 -1.05 -11.72 -24.27
N GLY A 212 -0.57 -10.63 -23.60
CA GLY A 212 -1.21 -10.04 -22.44
C GLY A 212 -0.80 -10.65 -21.09
N SER A 213 0.18 -11.57 -21.07
CA SER A 213 0.70 -12.13 -19.81
C SER A 213 1.53 -11.10 -19.07
N LEU A 214 1.29 -10.95 -17.77
CA LEU A 214 1.99 -9.99 -16.91
C LEU A 214 3.47 -10.33 -16.76
N ILE A 215 4.34 -9.37 -16.99
CA ILE A 215 5.79 -9.46 -16.73
C ILE A 215 6.03 -9.09 -15.27
N TYR A 216 5.78 -10.01 -14.35
CA TYR A 216 5.79 -9.80 -12.90
C TYR A 216 7.14 -9.34 -12.31
N ASN A 217 8.24 -9.56 -13.01
CA ASN A 217 9.59 -9.13 -12.62
C ASN A 217 10.05 -7.82 -13.31
N SER A 218 9.15 -7.15 -14.05
CA SER A 218 9.46 -5.87 -14.67
C SER A 218 9.63 -4.77 -13.62
N GLY A 219 10.68 -3.95 -13.79
CA GLY A 219 10.91 -2.68 -13.09
C GLY A 219 10.90 -1.49 -14.06
N GLN A 220 10.18 -1.61 -15.17
CA GLN A 220 10.07 -0.59 -16.22
C GLN A 220 9.60 0.75 -15.65
N GLU A 221 10.19 1.85 -16.12
CA GLU A 221 9.68 3.19 -15.84
C GLU A 221 8.58 3.54 -16.84
N ILE A 222 7.42 3.98 -16.32
CA ILE A 222 6.27 4.37 -17.11
C ILE A 222 5.95 5.85 -16.94
N ARG A 223 5.47 6.47 -17.98
CA ARG A 223 4.94 7.85 -17.99
C ARG A 223 3.45 7.82 -18.29
N ILE A 224 2.67 8.50 -17.43
CA ILE A 224 1.21 8.53 -17.48
C ILE A 224 0.75 9.89 -17.99
N GLN A 225 -0.25 9.90 -18.86
CA GLN A 225 -0.92 11.08 -19.38
C GLN A 225 -2.44 10.90 -19.22
N VAL A 226 -3.10 11.93 -18.74
CA VAL A 226 -4.55 11.99 -18.61
C VAL A 226 -5.06 13.17 -19.43
N SER A 227 -6.11 12.95 -20.21
CA SER A 227 -6.76 13.99 -21.02
C SER A 227 -8.28 13.88 -20.92
N GLY A 228 -8.98 14.96 -21.29
CA GLY A 228 -10.43 15.07 -21.14
C GLY A 228 -10.84 15.54 -19.75
N GLU A 229 -11.95 15.02 -19.24
CA GLU A 229 -12.58 15.48 -17.98
C GLU A 229 -12.04 14.74 -16.76
N GLY A 230 -10.74 14.49 -16.70
CA GLY A 230 -10.03 13.85 -15.59
C GLY A 230 -8.68 14.50 -15.30
N VAL A 231 -8.24 14.38 -14.06
CA VAL A 231 -6.96 14.92 -13.57
C VAL A 231 -6.17 13.81 -12.91
N LEU A 232 -4.90 13.66 -13.31
CA LEU A 232 -3.98 12.75 -12.64
C LEU A 232 -3.73 13.24 -11.21
N VAL A 233 -3.91 12.36 -10.22
CA VAL A 233 -3.68 12.68 -8.82
C VAL A 233 -2.40 11.99 -8.35
N GLY A 234 -1.56 12.76 -7.70
CA GLY A 234 -0.32 12.31 -7.10
C GLY A 234 0.52 13.52 -6.73
N ASP A 235 1.41 13.35 -5.78
CA ASP A 235 2.42 14.35 -5.49
C ASP A 235 3.78 13.92 -6.05
N THR A 236 4.69 14.84 -6.15
CA THR A 236 6.04 14.61 -6.69
C THR A 236 6.97 13.93 -5.67
N ILE A 237 6.50 13.71 -4.45
CA ILE A 237 7.30 13.26 -3.31
C ILE A 237 6.91 11.84 -2.88
N SER A 238 5.64 11.48 -3.07
CA SER A 238 5.09 10.18 -2.68
C SER A 238 5.29 9.12 -3.76
N ARG A 239 5.39 7.86 -3.34
CA ARG A 239 5.44 6.71 -4.26
C ARG A 239 4.12 6.47 -5.00
N ILE A 240 3.03 7.02 -4.51
CA ILE A 240 1.70 6.91 -5.12
C ILE A 240 1.47 8.13 -6.00
N GLY A 241 1.21 7.88 -7.29
CA GLY A 241 0.93 8.94 -8.27
C GLY A 241 2.15 9.72 -8.75
N ILE A 242 3.36 9.29 -8.39
CA ILE A 242 4.59 9.85 -8.98
C ILE A 242 4.58 9.62 -10.50
N ASN A 243 4.98 10.60 -11.28
CA ASN A 243 5.01 10.49 -12.74
C ASN A 243 6.26 11.18 -13.31
N PRO A 244 7.21 10.47 -13.92
CA PRO A 244 7.17 9.03 -14.22
C PRO A 244 7.36 8.15 -12.99
N GLN A 245 6.87 6.90 -13.04
CA GLN A 245 6.98 5.94 -11.96
C GLN A 245 7.58 4.61 -12.42
N LYS A 246 8.29 3.93 -11.52
CA LYS A 246 8.71 2.54 -11.75
C LYS A 246 7.59 1.59 -11.35
N VAL A 247 7.26 0.66 -12.25
CA VAL A 247 6.35 -0.42 -11.91
C VAL A 247 6.98 -1.35 -10.88
N GLU A 248 6.16 -1.90 -10.00
CA GLU A 248 6.56 -2.93 -9.04
C GLU A 248 5.80 -4.22 -9.33
N GLY A 249 6.53 -5.33 -9.49
CA GLY A 249 5.88 -6.59 -9.90
C GLY A 249 5.17 -6.50 -11.26
N GLY A 250 5.69 -5.64 -12.16
CA GLY A 250 5.09 -5.40 -13.47
C GLY A 250 3.84 -4.53 -13.45
N VAL A 251 3.46 -3.93 -12.31
CA VAL A 251 2.25 -3.14 -12.15
C VAL A 251 2.58 -1.75 -11.62
N GLY A 252 2.11 -0.71 -12.30
CA GLY A 252 2.07 0.67 -11.83
C GLY A 252 0.64 1.06 -11.45
N PHE A 253 0.48 2.21 -10.79
CA PHE A 253 -0.80 2.66 -10.29
C PHE A 253 -0.92 4.18 -10.28
N ALA A 254 -2.12 4.69 -10.56
CA ALA A 254 -2.47 6.09 -10.33
C ALA A 254 -3.94 6.23 -9.99
N PHE A 255 -4.29 7.34 -9.34
CA PHE A 255 -5.66 7.81 -9.28
C PHE A 255 -5.91 8.86 -10.36
N VAL A 256 -7.09 8.78 -10.98
CA VAL A 256 -7.61 9.84 -11.83
C VAL A 256 -8.86 10.39 -11.16
N ARG A 257 -8.85 11.68 -10.85
CA ARG A 257 -9.99 12.37 -10.26
C ARG A 257 -10.85 12.98 -11.37
N THR A 258 -12.17 12.87 -11.24
CA THR A 258 -13.11 13.49 -12.15
C THR A 258 -13.06 15.02 -12.03
N THR A 259 -13.37 15.74 -13.12
CA THR A 259 -13.69 17.17 -13.06
C THR A 259 -15.16 17.37 -12.69
N LYS A 260 -15.60 18.62 -12.54
CA LYS A 260 -17.04 18.97 -12.34
C LYS A 260 -17.85 18.90 -13.64
N LYS A 261 -17.21 18.63 -14.76
CA LYS A 261 -17.86 18.52 -16.07
C LYS A 261 -17.90 17.06 -16.51
N ALA A 262 -19.09 16.56 -16.76
CA ALA A 262 -19.25 15.21 -17.29
C ALA A 262 -18.67 15.10 -18.72
N GLY A 263 -17.97 14.02 -18.96
CA GLY A 263 -17.33 13.79 -20.23
C GLY A 263 -16.43 12.57 -20.26
N LYS A 264 -15.67 12.45 -21.32
CA LYS A 264 -14.71 11.36 -21.51
C LYS A 264 -13.37 11.68 -20.85
N ILE A 265 -12.80 10.68 -20.24
CA ILE A 265 -11.45 10.67 -19.68
C ILE A 265 -10.64 9.64 -20.44
N THR A 266 -9.51 10.03 -20.98
CA THR A 266 -8.57 9.13 -21.66
C THR A 266 -7.29 9.06 -20.82
N VAL A 267 -6.86 7.84 -20.49
CA VAL A 267 -5.63 7.57 -19.75
C VAL A 267 -4.67 6.81 -20.65
N LYS A 268 -3.47 7.35 -20.86
CA LYS A 268 -2.42 6.78 -21.69
C LYS A 268 -1.16 6.54 -20.87
N ALA A 269 -0.53 5.39 -21.09
CA ALA A 269 0.77 5.07 -20.50
C ALA A 269 1.80 4.79 -21.60
N THR A 270 3.02 5.27 -21.39
CA THR A 270 4.17 5.06 -22.29
C THR A 270 5.38 4.59 -21.51
N ALA A 271 6.22 3.76 -22.13
CA ALA A 271 7.51 3.33 -21.59
C ALA A 271 8.48 3.10 -22.75
N GLU A 272 9.77 3.21 -22.48
CA GLU A 272 10.80 2.97 -23.49
C GLU A 272 10.79 1.51 -23.96
N GLY A 273 10.79 1.32 -25.27
CA GLY A 273 10.83 -0.01 -25.90
C GLY A 273 9.54 -0.83 -25.79
N LEU A 274 8.43 -0.26 -25.34
CA LEU A 274 7.13 -0.91 -25.24
C LEU A 274 6.06 -0.18 -26.07
N PHE A 275 5.10 -0.92 -26.60
CA PHE A 275 3.89 -0.31 -27.16
C PHE A 275 3.08 0.38 -26.05
N ALA A 276 2.61 1.60 -26.34
CA ALA A 276 1.80 2.36 -25.40
C ALA A 276 0.46 1.68 -25.13
N GLY A 277 -0.01 1.79 -23.89
CA GLY A 277 -1.36 1.41 -23.49
C GLY A 277 -2.26 2.63 -23.37
N GLU A 278 -3.55 2.46 -23.67
CA GLU A 278 -4.56 3.51 -23.53
C GLU A 278 -5.90 2.91 -23.12
N ALA A 279 -6.64 3.61 -22.28
CA ALA A 279 -8.00 3.25 -21.91
C ALA A 279 -8.85 4.50 -21.72
N GLU A 280 -10.16 4.35 -21.88
CA GLU A 280 -11.12 5.44 -21.81
C GLU A 280 -12.27 5.09 -20.86
N ILE A 281 -12.79 6.11 -20.18
CA ILE A 281 -14.00 6.01 -19.37
C ILE A 281 -14.81 7.30 -19.49
N SER A 282 -16.13 7.20 -19.39
CA SER A 282 -17.03 8.36 -19.37
C SER A 282 -17.60 8.55 -17.97
N THR A 283 -17.75 9.81 -17.58
CA THR A 283 -18.39 10.20 -16.33
C THR A 283 -19.83 10.65 -16.57
N LYS A 284 -20.71 10.45 -15.59
CA LYS A 284 -22.08 10.99 -15.59
C LYS A 284 -22.14 12.34 -14.87
N PRO A 285 -23.11 13.20 -15.22
CA PRO A 285 -23.31 14.46 -14.53
C PRO A 285 -23.58 14.27 -13.04
N PHE A 286 -23.13 15.23 -12.23
CA PHE A 286 -23.51 15.31 -10.82
C PHE A 286 -24.88 16.01 -10.69
N GLU A 287 -25.83 15.34 -10.08
CA GLU A 287 -27.20 15.83 -9.90
C GLU A 287 -27.44 16.49 -8.54
N GLY A 288 -26.42 16.55 -7.68
CA GLY A 288 -26.51 17.11 -6.33
C GLY A 288 -26.25 18.63 -6.28
N LYS A 289 -26.39 19.21 -5.10
CA LYS A 289 -25.95 20.57 -4.84
C LYS A 289 -24.43 20.57 -4.66
N SER A 290 -23.71 21.24 -5.55
CA SER A 290 -22.29 21.45 -5.33
C SER A 290 -22.06 22.39 -4.15
N LEU A 291 -21.05 22.12 -3.34
CA LEU A 291 -20.62 23.06 -2.33
C LEU A 291 -20.13 24.35 -3.01
N PRO A 292 -20.38 25.52 -2.41
CA PRO A 292 -19.92 26.78 -2.96
C PRO A 292 -18.42 26.75 -3.23
N ASP A 293 -18.01 27.19 -4.42
CA ASP A 293 -16.61 27.30 -4.78
C ASP A 293 -15.83 28.15 -3.76
N GLY A 294 -14.70 27.69 -3.32
CA GLY A 294 -13.74 28.44 -2.53
C GLY A 294 -13.67 28.16 -1.04
N LYS A 295 -14.55 27.32 -0.48
CA LYS A 295 -14.44 26.95 0.97
C LYS A 295 -13.84 25.58 1.23
N HIS A 296 -13.83 24.73 0.25
CA HIS A 296 -13.08 23.47 0.27
C HIS A 296 -12.24 23.45 -0.99
N ALA A 297 -10.96 23.70 -0.84
CA ALA A 297 -10.02 23.60 -1.92
C ALA A 297 -9.94 22.13 -2.35
N LEU A 298 -10.73 21.77 -3.35
CA LEU A 298 -10.57 20.53 -4.06
C LEU A 298 -9.24 20.64 -4.82
N PHE A 299 -8.37 19.70 -4.56
CA PHE A 299 -7.10 19.59 -5.24
C PHE A 299 -7.37 19.28 -6.72
N THR A 300 -7.25 20.25 -7.61
CA THR A 300 -7.59 20.08 -9.03
C THR A 300 -6.41 19.56 -9.85
N GLY A 301 -5.24 19.41 -9.24
CA GLY A 301 -4.01 18.97 -9.91
C GLY A 301 -3.41 19.99 -10.87
N LYS A 302 -3.99 21.19 -10.97
CA LYS A 302 -3.33 22.31 -11.62
C LYS A 302 -2.37 22.98 -10.64
N GLU A 303 -1.25 23.52 -11.10
CA GLU A 303 -0.32 24.26 -10.24
C GLU A 303 -0.99 25.38 -9.45
N GLU A 304 -2.05 25.97 -10.01
CA GLU A 304 -2.89 27.00 -9.36
C GLU A 304 -3.74 26.45 -8.20
N ASP A 305 -3.97 25.15 -8.16
CA ASP A 305 -4.72 24.45 -7.12
C ASP A 305 -3.82 23.70 -6.12
N ASN A 306 -2.52 23.93 -6.18
CA ASN A 306 -1.65 23.59 -5.05
C ASN A 306 -2.19 24.33 -3.83
N VAL A 307 -3.09 23.67 -3.12
CA VAL A 307 -3.50 24.09 -1.80
C VAL A 307 -2.25 24.00 -0.95
N VAL A 308 -1.51 25.09 -0.94
CA VAL A 308 -0.67 25.37 0.21
C VAL A 308 -1.63 25.28 1.39
N VAL A 309 -1.55 24.19 2.16
CA VAL A 309 -2.27 24.06 3.42
C VAL A 309 -1.90 25.32 4.18
N LYS A 310 -2.80 26.31 4.15
CA LYS A 310 -2.53 27.57 4.83
C LYS A 310 -2.38 27.19 6.29
N PRO A 311 -1.24 27.45 6.88
CA PRO A 311 -1.04 27.13 8.29
C PRO A 311 -2.21 27.71 9.08
N SER A 312 -2.68 27.01 10.09
CA SER A 312 -3.72 27.51 10.98
C SER A 312 -3.36 28.94 11.40
N SER A 313 -4.35 29.75 11.77
CA SER A 313 -4.10 31.14 12.19
C SER A 313 -3.06 31.25 13.30
N TRP A 314 -2.91 30.21 14.08
CA TRP A 314 -1.92 30.00 15.10
C TRP A 314 -0.53 29.72 14.51
N GLN A 315 -0.42 28.75 13.63
CA GLN A 315 0.84 28.42 12.94
C GLN A 315 1.33 29.60 12.10
N LYS A 316 0.43 30.29 11.42
CA LYS A 316 0.76 31.50 10.66
C LYS A 316 1.35 32.58 11.54
N ARG A 317 0.75 32.81 12.73
CA ARG A 317 1.27 33.81 13.69
C ARG A 317 2.66 33.47 14.22
N ILE A 318 2.99 32.18 14.35
CA ILE A 318 4.32 31.74 14.78
C ILE A 318 5.32 31.81 13.63
N LEU A 319 4.96 31.35 12.43
CA LEU A 319 5.84 31.34 11.26
C LEU A 319 6.17 32.74 10.74
N GLU A 320 5.30 33.72 11.00
CA GLU A 320 5.53 35.16 10.67
C GLU A 320 6.45 35.88 11.66
N LYS A 321 6.76 35.24 12.79
CA LYS A 321 7.71 35.83 13.76
C LYS A 321 9.15 35.54 13.32
N PRO A 322 10.04 36.52 13.47
CA PRO A 322 11.45 36.29 13.19
C PRO A 322 12.02 35.23 14.15
N ARG A 323 12.84 34.33 13.62
CA ARG A 323 13.58 33.38 14.45
C ARG A 323 14.56 34.15 15.34
N LEU A 324 14.56 33.84 16.64
CA LEU A 324 15.52 34.40 17.56
C LEU A 324 16.89 33.78 17.34
N LYS A 325 17.92 34.59 17.42
CA LYS A 325 19.30 34.13 17.32
C LYS A 325 19.74 33.56 18.66
N ILE A 326 20.16 32.30 18.61
CA ILE A 326 20.74 31.60 19.76
C ILE A 326 22.24 31.88 19.76
N ALA A 327 22.74 32.50 20.83
CA ALA A 327 24.15 32.87 20.98
C ALA A 327 25.00 31.64 21.35
N SER A 328 24.48 30.77 22.19
CA SER A 328 25.20 29.54 22.58
C SER A 328 24.25 28.44 23.06
N VAL A 329 24.75 27.20 23.00
CA VAL A 329 24.12 26.03 23.54
C VAL A 329 25.05 25.34 24.52
N GLN A 330 24.54 24.94 25.68
CA GLN A 330 25.24 24.16 26.69
C GLN A 330 24.49 22.86 26.99
N VAL A 331 25.23 21.80 27.09
CA VAL A 331 24.74 20.45 27.44
C VAL A 331 25.67 19.79 28.45
N GLY A 332 25.20 18.78 29.19
CA GLY A 332 26.01 18.05 30.16
C GLY A 332 27.12 17.21 29.51
N SER A 333 26.80 16.55 28.39
CA SER A 333 27.72 15.70 27.64
C SER A 333 27.26 15.54 26.18
N SER A 334 28.13 15.11 25.30
CA SER A 334 27.81 14.77 23.90
C SER A 334 28.52 13.47 23.51
N GLN A 335 27.83 12.66 22.72
CA GLN A 335 28.44 11.50 22.09
C GLN A 335 29.32 11.93 20.91
N ASP A 336 30.40 11.19 20.66
CA ASP A 336 31.28 11.44 19.51
C ASP A 336 30.51 11.45 18.19
N GLY A 337 30.72 12.49 17.39
CA GLY A 337 30.00 12.70 16.12
C GLY A 337 28.63 13.38 16.25
N TYR A 338 28.12 13.62 17.47
CA TYR A 338 26.82 14.26 17.72
C TYR A 338 26.95 15.46 18.69
N PRO A 339 27.66 16.51 18.29
CA PRO A 339 27.97 17.64 19.18
C PRO A 339 26.73 18.50 19.47
N ALA A 340 26.79 19.26 20.56
CA ALA A 340 25.74 20.21 20.97
C ALA A 340 25.41 21.26 19.91
N SER A 341 26.38 21.62 19.05
CA SER A 341 26.16 22.56 17.94
C SER A 341 25.06 22.13 16.98
N ASN A 342 24.82 20.83 16.83
CA ASN A 342 23.75 20.28 15.97
C ASN A 342 22.34 20.65 16.45
N ILE A 343 22.19 21.13 17.70
CA ILE A 343 20.87 21.61 18.19
C ILE A 343 20.46 22.93 17.54
N ILE A 344 21.43 23.73 17.07
CA ILE A 344 21.23 25.11 16.62
C ILE A 344 21.76 25.40 15.20
N ASP A 345 22.17 24.38 14.46
CA ASP A 345 22.76 24.52 13.10
C ASP A 345 21.70 24.75 12.01
N ASN A 346 20.40 24.62 12.34
CA ASN A 346 19.26 24.69 11.42
C ASN A 346 19.23 23.58 10.36
N ASP A 347 19.89 22.46 10.61
CA ASP A 347 19.82 21.27 9.76
C ASP A 347 18.95 20.19 10.45
N ASP A 348 17.80 19.89 9.88
CA ASP A 348 16.87 18.88 10.41
C ASP A 348 17.40 17.44 10.26
N HIS A 349 18.60 17.25 9.66
CA HIS A 349 19.26 15.95 9.48
C HIS A 349 20.45 15.73 10.43
N THR A 350 20.78 16.70 11.24
CA THR A 350 21.81 16.58 12.28
C THR A 350 21.17 16.41 13.66
N TRP A 351 21.87 15.76 14.57
CA TRP A 351 21.35 15.46 15.91
C TRP A 351 22.41 15.69 16.96
N TRP A 352 21.99 16.12 18.13
CA TRP A 352 22.76 16.00 19.35
C TRP A 352 22.32 14.73 20.08
N ILE A 353 23.28 13.97 20.58
CA ILE A 353 23.05 12.80 21.42
C ILE A 353 23.88 12.97 22.69
N ALA A 354 23.25 12.77 23.84
CA ALA A 354 23.95 12.81 25.13
C ALA A 354 25.05 11.71 25.20
N GLY A 355 26.19 12.04 25.72
CA GLY A 355 27.31 11.10 25.90
C GLY A 355 27.14 10.15 27.09
N GLU A 356 26.18 10.43 27.98
CA GLU A 356 25.88 9.64 29.18
C GLU A 356 24.39 9.31 29.24
N ASP A 357 24.06 8.12 29.74
CA ASP A 357 22.67 7.66 29.93
C ASP A 357 21.97 8.25 31.16
N ARG A 358 22.62 9.18 31.82
CA ARG A 358 22.09 9.81 33.03
C ARG A 358 20.93 10.75 32.71
N LEU A 359 19.81 10.61 33.39
CA LEU A 359 18.64 11.48 33.26
C LEU A 359 18.47 12.38 34.50
N PRO A 360 17.91 13.58 34.37
CA PRO A 360 17.51 14.23 33.11
C PRO A 360 18.69 14.78 32.34
N GLN A 361 18.57 14.81 31.00
CA GLN A 361 19.48 15.57 30.15
C GLN A 361 18.99 17.01 30.04
N VAL A 362 19.89 17.98 30.21
CA VAL A 362 19.56 19.41 30.19
C VAL A 362 20.26 20.07 29.02
N VAL A 363 19.48 20.80 28.24
CA VAL A 363 19.98 21.66 27.15
C VAL A 363 19.65 23.09 27.53
N THR A 364 20.67 23.93 27.66
CA THR A 364 20.51 25.38 27.94
C THR A 364 20.86 26.16 26.69
N LEU A 365 19.91 26.97 26.21
CA LEU A 365 20.07 27.88 25.08
C LEU A 365 20.18 29.31 25.60
N MET A 366 21.22 30.04 25.20
CA MET A 366 21.37 31.45 25.49
C MET A 366 21.04 32.30 24.26
N LEU A 367 20.18 33.29 24.43
CA LEU A 367 19.88 34.29 23.42
C LEU A 367 20.89 35.44 23.46
N ASP A 368 21.07 36.13 22.35
CA ASP A 368 21.99 37.30 22.27
C ASP A 368 21.62 38.42 23.27
N CYS A 369 20.34 38.56 23.56
CA CYS A 369 19.83 39.55 24.51
C CYS A 369 18.50 39.06 25.12
N PRO A 370 18.10 39.58 26.28
CA PRO A 370 16.78 39.30 26.84
C PRO A 370 15.69 39.66 25.85
N THR A 371 14.88 38.68 25.49
CA THR A 371 13.89 38.78 24.42
C THR A 371 12.65 37.94 24.75
N TYR A 372 11.50 38.45 24.34
CA TYR A 372 10.26 37.71 24.51
C TYR A 372 10.19 36.52 23.55
N VAL A 373 10.11 35.32 24.10
CA VAL A 373 9.99 34.08 23.35
C VAL A 373 8.53 33.74 23.20
N ALA A 374 8.00 33.77 21.97
CA ALA A 374 6.61 33.48 21.70
C ALA A 374 6.35 31.95 21.44
N ALA A 375 7.35 31.24 20.95
CA ALA A 375 7.26 29.81 20.66
C ALA A 375 8.65 29.16 20.55
N SER A 376 8.71 27.85 20.75
CA SER A 376 9.89 27.02 20.45
C SER A 376 9.47 25.81 19.65
N ARG A 377 10.36 25.33 18.77
CA ARG A 377 10.22 24.07 18.05
C ARG A 377 11.37 23.15 18.43
N ILE A 378 11.03 21.97 18.95
CA ILE A 378 12.01 20.95 19.30
C ILE A 378 11.75 19.74 18.38
N LEU A 379 12.80 19.31 17.68
CA LEU A 379 12.77 18.10 16.87
C LEU A 379 13.52 16.99 17.62
N PHE A 380 12.87 15.85 17.80
CA PHE A 380 13.50 14.66 18.35
C PHE A 380 13.82 13.67 17.24
N GLN A 381 14.94 12.95 17.37
CA GLN A 381 15.45 12.02 16.35
C GLN A 381 14.46 10.93 15.95
N LYS A 382 13.63 10.47 16.89
CA LYS A 382 12.67 9.38 16.65
C LYS A 382 11.25 9.89 16.83
N ASP A 383 10.51 10.04 15.75
CA ASP A 383 9.10 10.47 15.76
C ASP A 383 8.19 9.51 16.50
N SER A 384 8.54 8.22 16.49
CA SER A 384 7.76 7.14 17.14
C SER A 384 8.03 6.97 18.63
N SER A 385 8.97 7.73 19.18
CA SER A 385 9.33 7.66 20.60
C SER A 385 8.66 8.77 21.39
N SER A 386 8.16 8.44 22.57
CA SER A 386 7.61 9.41 23.49
C SER A 386 8.74 9.99 24.35
N TYR A 387 8.99 11.29 24.19
CA TYR A 387 9.99 11.98 24.99
C TYR A 387 9.31 12.78 26.11
N ARG A 388 9.61 12.42 27.34
CA ARG A 388 9.26 13.23 28.51
C ARG A 388 10.19 14.44 28.53
N HIS A 389 9.64 15.64 28.48
CA HIS A 389 10.46 16.86 28.49
C HIS A 389 9.74 18.03 29.12
N LYS A 390 10.54 18.97 29.63
CA LYS A 390 10.10 20.22 30.22
C LYS A 390 10.85 21.39 29.54
N VAL A 391 10.15 22.46 29.28
CA VAL A 391 10.72 23.71 28.77
C VAL A 391 10.60 24.80 29.81
N GLU A 392 11.70 25.40 30.19
CA GLU A 392 11.79 26.46 31.17
C GLU A 392 12.47 27.69 30.59
N THR A 393 12.16 28.85 31.13
CA THR A 393 12.81 30.11 30.78
C THR A 393 13.38 30.80 32.03
N SER A 394 14.46 31.54 31.85
CA SER A 394 15.10 32.33 32.91
C SER A 394 15.70 33.62 32.36
N GLU A 395 15.63 34.70 33.11
CA GLU A 395 16.26 35.96 32.76
C GLU A 395 17.69 36.08 33.35
N ASP A 396 17.96 35.37 34.43
CA ASP A 396 19.22 35.45 35.20
C ASP A 396 20.03 34.15 35.25
N GLY A 397 19.52 33.06 34.64
CA GLY A 397 20.12 31.75 34.65
C GLY A 397 20.06 31.01 36.01
N LYS A 398 19.37 31.61 37.01
CA LYS A 398 19.25 31.08 38.38
C LYS A 398 17.81 30.74 38.74
N HIS A 399 16.88 31.58 38.34
CA HIS A 399 15.46 31.42 38.61
C HIS A 399 14.76 30.99 37.33
N TRP A 400 14.17 29.81 37.31
CA TRP A 400 13.57 29.19 36.13
C TRP A 400 12.06 29.12 36.27
N LEU A 401 11.35 29.58 35.24
CA LEU A 401 9.90 29.45 35.11
C LEU A 401 9.55 28.36 34.09
N THR A 402 8.78 27.38 34.51
CA THR A 402 8.29 26.35 33.62
C THR A 402 7.23 26.89 32.67
N LEU A 403 7.50 26.82 31.38
CA LEU A 403 6.56 27.20 30.32
C LEU A 403 5.72 26.01 29.85
N TYR A 404 6.32 24.83 29.80
CA TYR A 404 5.68 23.62 29.31
C TYR A 404 6.32 22.39 29.93
N GLU A 405 5.48 21.44 30.29
CA GLU A 405 5.92 20.11 30.75
C GLU A 405 5.05 19.04 30.10
N ARG A 406 5.70 18.02 29.55
CA ARG A 406 5.04 16.83 29.01
C ARG A 406 5.36 15.64 29.87
N GLU A 407 4.36 15.18 30.60
CA GLU A 407 4.39 13.89 31.27
C GLU A 407 3.83 12.81 30.33
N CYS A 408 4.63 11.79 30.08
CA CYS A 408 4.17 10.62 29.34
C CYS A 408 3.74 9.54 30.32
N THR A 409 2.46 9.43 30.54
CA THR A 409 1.86 8.28 31.22
C THR A 409 1.30 7.32 30.17
N GLY A 410 2.13 6.36 29.71
CA GLY A 410 1.71 5.33 28.76
C GLY A 410 1.79 5.73 27.28
N TRP A 411 1.41 4.81 26.40
CA TRP A 411 1.42 4.93 24.94
C TRP A 411 0.24 5.80 24.43
N GLU A 412 0.23 7.07 24.72
CA GLU A 412 -0.72 7.99 24.11
C GLU A 412 -0.10 8.67 22.89
N PHE A 413 -0.48 8.23 21.70
CA PHE A 413 -0.34 9.00 20.48
C PHE A 413 -1.35 10.15 20.49
N LYS A 414 -0.92 11.35 20.82
CA LYS A 414 -1.65 12.57 20.45
C LYS A 414 -0.86 13.24 19.34
N PRO A 415 -1.39 13.29 18.10
CA PRO A 415 -0.80 14.14 17.08
C PRO A 415 -0.91 15.60 17.53
N MET A 416 0.19 16.35 17.45
CA MET A 416 0.19 17.79 17.62
C MET A 416 -0.39 18.49 16.41
#